data_8f67e17a64e3d35a3c3176dd1ada23ea
#
_entry.id   8f67e17a64e3d35a3c3176dd1ada23ea
#
_cell.length_a   1.000
_cell.length_b   1.000
_cell.length_c   1.000
_cell.angle_alpha   90.00
_cell.angle_beta   90.00
_cell.angle_gamma   90.00
#
_symmetry.space_group_name_H-M   'P 1'
#
loop_
_entity.id
_entity.type
_entity.pdbx_description
1 polymer ?
#
loop_
_entity_poly.entity_id
_entity_poly.type
_entity_poly.pdbx_seq_one_letter_code
_entity_poly.pdbx_strand_id
1 'polypeptide(L)'
;EDDEEVAALTELVAFLSYAALEAGEGQAQAGEDGVQLMTLHSAKGLEFRYVFIIGLEDGTLPHEASLEEGRLDEERRLLYVGITRAKEQLWLSHSREAQRWGSKLRLSPSRFLDELPDAEIQRDGADPVADATRKQERASAGFAAIKAMLEG
;
A
#
# COMPACT_ATOMS: atom_id res chain seq x y z
N GLU A 1 -15.32 -40.55 -17.29
CA GLU A 1 -13.88 -40.55 -17.01
C GLU A 1 -13.22 -39.35 -17.68
N ASP A 2 -13.45 -39.10 -18.98
CA ASP A 2 -12.82 -37.94 -19.69
C ASP A 2 -13.27 -36.57 -19.16
N ASP A 3 -14.50 -36.40 -18.70
CA ASP A 3 -15.03 -35.13 -18.18
C ASP A 3 -14.46 -34.78 -16.80
N GLU A 4 -14.18 -35.74 -15.94
CA GLU A 4 -13.55 -35.53 -14.64
C GLU A 4 -12.05 -35.17 -14.79
N GLU A 5 -11.37 -35.76 -15.75
CA GLU A 5 -9.95 -35.47 -16.03
C GLU A 5 -9.77 -34.08 -16.63
N VAL A 6 -10.69 -33.66 -17.52
CA VAL A 6 -10.72 -32.29 -18.06
C VAL A 6 -11.03 -31.24 -17.00
N ALA A 7 -11.96 -31.52 -16.07
CA ALA A 7 -12.28 -30.62 -14.97
C ALA A 7 -11.09 -30.47 -14.02
N ALA A 8 -10.44 -31.56 -13.63
CA ALA A 8 -9.24 -31.52 -12.78
C ALA A 8 -8.07 -30.77 -13.43
N LEU A 9 -7.88 -30.93 -14.74
CA LEU A 9 -6.86 -30.21 -15.51
C LEU A 9 -7.16 -28.70 -15.54
N THR A 10 -8.42 -28.32 -15.65
CA THR A 10 -8.88 -26.93 -15.65
C THR A 10 -8.63 -26.27 -14.29
N GLU A 11 -8.92 -26.96 -13.18
CA GLU A 11 -8.64 -26.47 -11.82
C GLU A 11 -7.13 -26.33 -11.57
N LEU A 12 -6.33 -27.29 -12.03
CA LEU A 12 -4.88 -27.24 -11.92
C LEU A 12 -4.30 -26.08 -12.71
N VAL A 13 -4.77 -25.84 -13.94
CA VAL A 13 -4.34 -24.70 -14.76
C VAL A 13 -4.75 -23.37 -14.13
N ALA A 14 -5.96 -23.28 -13.57
CA ALA A 14 -6.41 -22.10 -12.84
C ALA A 14 -5.55 -21.85 -11.60
N PHE A 15 -5.23 -22.88 -10.82
CA PHE A 15 -4.34 -22.80 -9.67
C PHE A 15 -2.91 -22.39 -10.05
N LEU A 16 -2.35 -22.98 -11.10
CA LEU A 16 -1.01 -22.63 -11.58
C LEU A 16 -0.96 -21.20 -12.13
N SER A 17 -2.03 -20.75 -12.81
CA SER A 17 -2.14 -19.38 -13.30
C SER A 17 -2.23 -18.39 -12.13
N TYR A 18 -3.01 -18.71 -11.11
CA TYR A 18 -3.11 -17.90 -9.89
C TYR A 18 -1.77 -17.87 -9.12
N ALA A 19 -1.14 -19.02 -8.93
CA ALA A 19 0.16 -19.13 -8.29
C ALA A 19 1.26 -18.41 -9.07
N ALA A 20 1.23 -18.44 -10.41
CA ALA A 20 2.16 -17.70 -11.26
C ALA A 20 1.94 -16.19 -11.17
N LEU A 21 0.67 -15.73 -11.09
CA LEU A 21 0.32 -14.33 -10.86
C LEU A 21 0.80 -13.86 -9.48
N GLU A 22 0.62 -14.67 -8.44
CA GLU A 22 1.11 -14.34 -7.10
C GLU A 22 2.65 -14.42 -6.98
N ALA A 23 3.29 -15.35 -7.68
CA ALA A 23 4.73 -15.55 -7.61
C ALA A 23 5.53 -14.71 -8.61
N GLY A 24 4.92 -14.23 -9.67
CA GLY A 24 5.61 -13.69 -10.86
C GLY A 24 5.43 -12.23 -11.17
N GLU A 25 4.44 -11.56 -10.62
CA GLU A 25 4.24 -10.15 -10.93
C GLU A 25 4.98 -9.25 -9.92
N GLY A 26 6.21 -8.90 -10.27
CA GLY A 26 6.85 -7.69 -9.76
C GLY A 26 7.83 -7.85 -8.63
N GLN A 27 8.39 -9.00 -8.39
CA GLN A 27 9.65 -9.04 -7.65
C GLN A 27 10.75 -8.62 -8.63
N ALA A 28 11.17 -7.34 -8.56
CA ALA A 28 12.48 -6.97 -9.09
C ALA A 28 13.48 -8.03 -8.63
N GLN A 29 14.29 -8.56 -9.53
CA GLN A 29 15.29 -9.55 -9.16
C GLN A 29 16.11 -8.98 -8.02
N ALA A 30 16.45 -9.80 -7.04
CA ALA A 30 17.20 -9.36 -5.87
C ALA A 30 18.46 -8.63 -6.33
N GLY A 31 18.51 -7.30 -6.15
CA GLY A 31 19.62 -6.45 -6.59
C GLY A 31 19.28 -5.41 -7.68
N GLU A 32 18.07 -5.41 -8.25
CA GLU A 32 17.61 -4.31 -9.10
C GLU A 32 17.11 -3.14 -8.26
N ASP A 33 17.62 -1.95 -8.57
CA ASP A 33 17.16 -0.70 -7.96
C ASP A 33 15.82 -0.30 -8.62
N GLY A 34 14.72 -0.54 -7.92
CA GLY A 34 13.38 -0.31 -8.46
C GLY A 34 12.29 -0.24 -7.39
N VAL A 35 11.17 0.36 -7.76
CA VAL A 35 9.97 0.39 -6.91
C VAL A 35 9.24 -0.94 -7.04
N GLN A 36 8.99 -1.58 -5.89
CA GLN A 36 8.23 -2.81 -5.82
C GLN A 36 6.77 -2.50 -5.48
N LEU A 37 5.85 -3.02 -6.28
CA LEU A 37 4.41 -2.94 -6.05
C LEU A 37 3.91 -4.31 -5.59
N MET A 38 3.21 -4.34 -4.46
CA MET A 38 2.70 -5.58 -3.90
C MET A 38 1.50 -5.35 -2.99
N THR A 39 0.81 -6.42 -2.65
CA THR A 39 -0.24 -6.37 -1.63
C THR A 39 0.37 -6.39 -0.22
N LEU A 40 -0.39 -5.94 0.79
CA LEU A 40 0.04 -6.05 2.19
C LEU A 40 0.28 -7.50 2.61
N HIS A 41 -0.49 -8.46 2.07
CA HIS A 41 -0.30 -9.88 2.33
C HIS A 41 1.04 -10.39 1.78
N SER A 42 1.41 -9.99 0.57
CA SER A 42 2.67 -10.38 -0.07
C SER A 42 3.89 -9.75 0.59
N ALA A 43 3.71 -8.64 1.32
CA ALA A 43 4.78 -7.96 2.03
C ALA A 43 5.24 -8.68 3.32
N LYS A 44 4.53 -9.74 3.75
CA LYS A 44 4.87 -10.50 4.95
C LYS A 44 6.27 -11.11 4.83
N GLY A 45 7.14 -10.83 5.82
CA GLY A 45 8.51 -11.35 5.86
C GLY A 45 9.53 -10.51 5.07
N LEU A 46 9.08 -9.53 4.28
CA LEU A 46 9.96 -8.60 3.58
C LEU A 46 10.19 -7.35 4.43
N GLU A 47 11.22 -6.57 4.10
CA GLU A 47 11.52 -5.29 4.74
C GLU A 47 12.13 -4.33 3.74
N PHE A 48 11.72 -3.06 3.81
CA PHE A 48 12.13 -2.01 2.88
C PHE A 48 12.59 -0.78 3.64
N ARG A 49 13.51 -0.01 3.08
CA ARG A 49 13.92 1.27 3.67
C ARG A 49 12.75 2.25 3.70
N TYR A 50 11.99 2.29 2.61
CA TYR A 50 10.88 3.21 2.37
C TYR A 50 9.63 2.42 2.01
N VAL A 51 8.53 2.70 2.67
CA VAL A 51 7.25 2.05 2.40
C VAL A 51 6.18 3.09 2.18
N PHE A 52 5.37 2.90 1.14
CA PHE A 52 4.19 3.69 0.83
C PHE A 52 2.98 2.77 0.90
N ILE A 53 2.10 3.00 1.86
CA ILE A 53 0.81 2.30 1.93
C ILE A 53 -0.26 3.24 1.38
N ILE A 54 -0.91 2.81 0.33
CA ILE A 54 -1.98 3.56 -0.35
C ILE A 54 -3.33 2.90 -0.09
N GLY A 55 -4.42 3.64 -0.28
CA GLY A 55 -5.77 3.09 -0.15
C GLY A 55 -6.23 2.93 1.29
N LEU A 56 -5.79 3.83 2.19
CA LEU A 56 -6.23 3.84 3.59
C LEU A 56 -7.58 4.55 3.73
N GLU A 57 -8.61 3.97 3.09
CA GLU A 57 -10.00 4.39 3.19
C GLU A 57 -10.87 3.28 3.76
N ASP A 58 -11.87 3.62 4.55
CA ASP A 58 -12.92 2.69 4.97
C ASP A 58 -13.60 2.09 3.73
N GLY A 59 -13.69 0.76 3.70
CA GLY A 59 -14.16 -0.02 2.54
C GLY A 59 -13.03 -0.59 1.67
N THR A 60 -11.80 -0.04 1.77
CA THR A 60 -10.59 -0.59 1.15
C THR A 60 -9.69 -1.23 2.19
N LEU A 61 -9.32 -0.50 3.23
CA LEU A 61 -8.61 -1.00 4.40
C LEU A 61 -9.08 -0.24 5.66
N PRO A 62 -9.94 -0.81 6.49
CA PRO A 62 -10.48 -2.18 6.41
C PRO A 62 -11.40 -2.40 5.20
N HIS A 63 -11.37 -3.63 4.67
CA HIS A 63 -12.20 -4.01 3.54
C HIS A 63 -13.68 -4.11 3.96
N GLU A 64 -14.61 -3.67 3.09
CA GLU A 64 -16.04 -3.62 3.39
C GLU A 64 -16.60 -4.97 3.83
N ALA A 65 -16.28 -6.06 3.11
CA ALA A 65 -16.71 -7.39 3.48
C ALA A 65 -16.19 -7.85 4.85
N SER A 66 -14.95 -7.48 5.20
CA SER A 66 -14.38 -7.79 6.53
C SER A 66 -15.08 -7.04 7.66
N LEU A 67 -15.58 -5.83 7.38
CA LEU A 67 -16.38 -5.06 8.35
C LEU A 67 -17.74 -5.71 8.59
N GLU A 68 -18.42 -6.17 7.54
CA GLU A 68 -19.71 -6.86 7.61
C GLU A 68 -19.60 -8.18 8.36
N GLU A 69 -18.49 -8.90 8.21
CA GLU A 69 -18.23 -10.18 8.85
C GLU A 69 -17.60 -10.06 10.26
N GLY A 70 -17.40 -8.84 10.75
CA GLY A 70 -16.83 -8.60 12.07
C GLY A 70 -15.32 -8.93 12.19
N ARG A 71 -14.59 -8.98 11.07
CA ARG A 71 -13.16 -9.32 11.02
C ARG A 71 -12.22 -8.10 11.05
N LEU A 72 -12.61 -7.07 11.76
CA LEU A 72 -11.84 -5.82 11.87
C LEU A 72 -10.42 -6.05 12.43
N ASP A 73 -10.26 -6.98 13.36
CA ASP A 73 -8.96 -7.27 13.96
C ASP A 73 -7.97 -7.92 12.98
N GLU A 74 -8.47 -8.67 12.00
CA GLU A 74 -7.65 -9.24 10.93
C GLU A 74 -7.12 -8.13 10.00
N GLU A 75 -7.98 -7.21 9.62
CA GLU A 75 -7.62 -6.04 8.81
C GLU A 75 -6.61 -5.13 9.55
N ARG A 76 -6.79 -4.95 10.86
CA ARG A 76 -5.84 -4.20 11.70
C ARG A 76 -4.47 -4.88 11.73
N ARG A 77 -4.43 -6.22 11.86
CA ARG A 77 -3.18 -6.98 11.79
C ARG A 77 -2.52 -6.87 10.43
N LEU A 78 -3.30 -6.84 9.35
CA LEU A 78 -2.79 -6.65 8.01
C LEU A 78 -2.12 -5.29 7.84
N LEU A 79 -2.76 -4.21 8.32
CA LEU A 79 -2.14 -2.88 8.33
C LEU A 79 -0.86 -2.88 9.19
N TYR A 80 -0.89 -3.50 10.36
CA TYR A 80 0.29 -3.62 11.23
C TYR A 80 1.47 -4.30 10.51
N VAL A 81 1.20 -5.38 9.76
CA VAL A 81 2.21 -6.02 8.93
C VAL A 81 2.80 -5.02 7.95
N GLY A 82 1.98 -4.25 7.23
CA GLY A 82 2.45 -3.24 6.27
C GLY A 82 3.32 -2.16 6.93
N ILE A 83 2.86 -1.59 8.04
CA ILE A 83 3.59 -0.55 8.78
C ILE A 83 4.98 -1.06 9.22
N THR A 84 5.04 -2.28 9.74
CA THR A 84 6.29 -2.87 10.25
C THR A 84 7.27 -3.28 9.14
N ARG A 85 6.92 -3.13 7.87
CA ARG A 85 7.85 -3.36 6.74
C ARG A 85 8.82 -2.21 6.53
N ALA A 86 8.51 -1.02 7.04
CA ALA A 86 9.36 0.16 6.89
C ALA A 86 10.51 0.16 7.90
N LYS A 87 11.74 0.32 7.40
CA LYS A 87 12.94 0.48 8.23
C LYS A 87 13.26 1.93 8.56
N GLU A 88 13.03 2.84 7.63
CA GLU A 88 13.44 4.24 7.74
C GLU A 88 12.24 5.18 7.68
N GLN A 89 11.41 5.07 6.64
CA GLN A 89 10.28 5.97 6.47
C GLN A 89 9.04 5.23 5.96
N LEU A 90 7.90 5.66 6.47
CA LEU A 90 6.58 5.17 6.11
C LEU A 90 5.71 6.34 5.67
N TRP A 91 5.05 6.18 4.53
CA TRP A 91 4.00 7.09 4.06
C TRP A 91 2.68 6.36 4.00
N LEU A 92 1.67 6.97 4.58
CA LEU A 92 0.30 6.50 4.59
C LEU A 92 -0.54 7.47 3.77
N SER A 93 -1.31 6.98 2.82
CA SER A 93 -2.15 7.86 2.01
C SER A 93 -3.56 7.32 1.81
N HIS A 94 -4.50 8.25 1.74
CA HIS A 94 -5.89 7.99 1.42
C HIS A 94 -6.41 8.98 0.39
N SER A 95 -7.37 8.55 -0.41
CA SER A 95 -8.07 9.40 -1.36
C SER A 95 -9.28 10.05 -0.68
N ARG A 96 -9.58 11.29 -1.02
CA ARG A 96 -10.79 11.97 -0.54
C ARG A 96 -12.00 11.68 -1.42
N GLU A 97 -11.74 11.40 -2.69
CA GLU A 97 -12.77 11.15 -3.70
C GLU A 97 -12.30 10.03 -4.64
N ALA A 98 -13.21 9.20 -5.07
CA ALA A 98 -13.01 8.24 -6.15
C ALA A 98 -14.06 8.43 -7.22
N GLN A 99 -13.72 8.07 -8.45
CA GLN A 99 -14.69 8.00 -9.53
C GLN A 99 -15.07 6.54 -9.76
N ARG A 100 -16.31 6.20 -9.47
CA ARG A 100 -16.88 4.87 -9.77
C ARG A 100 -18.09 5.04 -10.69
N TRP A 101 -18.08 4.30 -11.79
CA TRP A 101 -19.20 4.27 -12.75
C TRP A 101 -19.65 5.66 -13.23
N GLY A 102 -18.69 6.58 -13.45
CA GLY A 102 -18.98 7.94 -13.87
C GLY A 102 -19.47 8.91 -12.77
N SER A 103 -19.68 8.41 -11.55
CA SER A 103 -20.08 9.23 -10.40
C SER A 103 -18.90 9.48 -9.46
N LYS A 104 -18.81 10.70 -8.90
CA LYS A 104 -17.87 11.02 -7.84
C LYS A 104 -18.40 10.51 -6.51
N LEU A 105 -17.62 9.68 -5.84
CA LEU A 105 -17.89 9.17 -4.50
C LEU A 105 -16.90 9.81 -3.52
N ARG A 106 -17.41 10.39 -2.43
CA ARG A 106 -16.58 10.81 -1.31
C ARG A 106 -16.17 9.59 -0.50
N LEU A 107 -14.89 9.51 -0.19
CA LEU A 107 -14.32 8.44 0.62
C LEU A 107 -14.02 8.97 2.02
N SER A 108 -14.20 8.09 3.01
CA SER A 108 -13.80 8.36 4.39
C SER A 108 -12.39 7.81 4.63
N PRO A 109 -11.50 8.54 5.30
CA PRO A 109 -10.23 7.98 5.73
C PRO A 109 -10.44 6.69 6.53
N SER A 110 -9.49 5.78 6.43
CA SER A 110 -9.51 4.56 7.24
C SER A 110 -9.56 4.89 8.72
N ARG A 111 -10.47 4.24 9.44
CA ARG A 111 -10.59 4.36 10.92
C ARG A 111 -9.30 3.97 11.66
N PHE A 112 -8.45 3.17 11.05
CA PHE A 112 -7.15 2.80 11.62
C PHE A 112 -6.18 3.98 11.73
N LEU A 113 -6.37 5.04 10.93
CA LEU A 113 -5.55 6.25 11.04
C LEU A 113 -5.75 6.99 12.36
N ASP A 114 -6.92 6.81 13.01
CA ASP A 114 -7.23 7.41 14.29
C ASP A 114 -6.66 6.58 15.48
N GLU A 115 -6.25 5.33 15.21
CA GLU A 115 -5.59 4.47 16.20
C GLU A 115 -4.07 4.72 16.29
N LEU A 116 -3.52 5.50 15.37
CA LEU A 116 -2.10 5.79 15.33
C LEU A 116 -1.75 6.95 16.28
N PRO A 117 -0.59 6.92 16.96
CA PRO A 117 -0.20 7.95 17.92
C PRO A 117 0.08 9.27 17.22
N ASP A 118 -0.68 10.32 17.51
CA ASP A 118 -0.56 11.65 16.88
C ASP A 118 0.84 12.27 17.05
N ALA A 119 1.54 11.96 18.13
CA ALA A 119 2.88 12.46 18.39
C ALA A 119 3.94 11.93 17.40
N GLU A 120 3.65 10.81 16.78
CA GLU A 120 4.58 10.10 15.87
C GLU A 120 4.21 10.30 14.40
N ILE A 121 3.08 10.95 14.13
CA ILE A 121 2.55 11.10 12.77
C ILE A 121 2.54 12.55 12.36
N GLN A 122 3.10 12.80 11.20
CA GLN A 122 2.96 14.07 10.53
C GLN A 122 1.81 13.99 9.53
N ARG A 123 0.73 14.73 9.79
CA ARG A 123 -0.43 14.81 8.89
C ARG A 123 -0.24 15.97 7.91
N ASP A 124 -0.20 15.66 6.61
CA ASP A 124 -0.23 16.66 5.55
C ASP A 124 -1.67 16.95 5.15
N GLY A 125 -1.99 18.21 4.84
CA GLY A 125 -3.35 18.67 4.46
C GLY A 125 -4.18 19.21 5.63
N ALA A 126 -3.67 19.17 6.86
CA ALA A 126 -4.34 19.72 8.03
C ALA A 126 -4.07 21.23 8.21
N ASP A 127 -2.86 21.68 7.86
CA ASP A 127 -2.45 23.09 7.92
C ASP A 127 -1.80 23.48 6.57
N PRO A 128 -2.52 24.22 5.71
CA PRO A 128 -2.03 24.60 4.38
C PRO A 128 -0.73 25.42 4.40
N VAL A 129 -0.49 26.22 5.44
CA VAL A 129 0.72 27.04 5.54
C VAL A 129 1.92 26.18 5.93
N ALA A 130 1.77 25.37 6.98
CA ALA A 130 2.80 24.43 7.39
C ALA A 130 3.10 23.39 6.29
N ASP A 131 2.08 22.94 5.58
CA ASP A 131 2.23 22.00 4.47
C ASP A 131 3.01 22.61 3.30
N ALA A 132 2.74 23.87 2.95
CA ALA A 132 3.47 24.58 1.90
C ALA A 132 4.96 24.76 2.28
N THR A 133 5.24 25.12 3.53
CA THR A 133 6.62 25.26 4.03
C THR A 133 7.36 23.92 3.97
N ARG A 134 6.78 22.85 4.46
CA ARG A 134 7.37 21.49 4.41
C ARG A 134 7.60 21.02 2.99
N LYS A 135 6.65 21.29 2.08
CA LYS A 135 6.79 20.94 0.66
C LYS A 135 7.98 21.67 0.03
N GLN A 136 8.17 22.94 0.38
CA GLN A 136 9.30 23.72 -0.11
C GLN A 136 10.64 23.24 0.45
N GLU A 137 10.68 22.90 1.74
CA GLU A 137 11.88 22.33 2.39
C GLU A 137 12.27 20.98 1.77
N ARG A 138 11.29 20.07 1.57
CA ARG A 138 11.53 18.78 0.91
C ARG A 138 12.03 18.94 -0.53
N ALA A 139 11.44 19.88 -1.28
CA ALA A 139 11.89 20.18 -2.64
C ALA A 139 13.32 20.71 -2.64
N SER A 140 13.66 21.64 -1.75
CA SER A 140 15.00 22.20 -1.62
C SER A 140 16.03 21.14 -1.26
N ALA A 141 15.71 20.26 -0.30
CA ALA A 141 16.58 19.16 0.09
C ALA A 141 16.78 18.15 -1.06
N GLY A 142 15.71 17.83 -1.81
CA GLY A 142 15.78 16.98 -2.99
C GLY A 142 16.67 17.57 -4.09
N PHE A 143 16.53 18.86 -4.39
CA PHE A 143 17.40 19.55 -5.35
C PHE A 143 18.86 19.59 -4.89
N ALA A 144 19.11 19.82 -3.61
CA ALA A 144 20.46 19.80 -3.06
C ALA A 144 21.11 18.43 -3.17
N ALA A 145 20.33 17.36 -2.89
CA ALA A 145 20.81 15.98 -3.04
C ALA A 145 21.14 15.62 -4.49
N ILE A 146 20.27 15.98 -5.44
CA ILE A 146 20.51 15.77 -6.87
C ILE A 146 21.75 16.53 -7.33
N LYS A 147 21.88 17.80 -6.91
CA LYS A 147 23.05 18.61 -7.23
C LYS A 147 24.34 17.98 -6.72
N ALA A 148 24.36 17.53 -5.48
CA ALA A 148 25.51 16.84 -4.90
C ALA A 148 25.89 15.54 -5.64
N MET A 149 24.92 14.82 -6.18
CA MET A 149 25.15 13.63 -7.00
C MET A 149 25.73 13.95 -8.40
N LEU A 150 25.45 15.13 -8.92
CA LEU A 150 25.96 15.56 -10.24
C LEU A 150 27.32 16.21 -10.19
N GLU A 151 27.74 16.72 -9.02
CA GLU A 151 29.02 17.39 -8.79
C GLU A 151 30.13 16.47 -8.25
N GLY A 152 29.80 15.22 -7.91
CA GLY A 152 30.74 14.20 -7.45
C GLY A 152 31.01 13.15 -8.51
#